data_1fbd7459454734a91d199ab0c9224cc9
#
_entry.id   1fbd7459454734a91d199ab0c9224cc9
#
_cell.length_a   1.000
_cell.length_b   1.000
_cell.length_c   1.000
_cell.angle_alpha   90.00
_cell.angle_beta   90.00
_cell.angle_gamma   90.00
#
_symmetry.space_group_name_H-M   'P 1'
#
loop_
_entity.id
_entity.type
_entity.pdbx_description
1 polymer ?
#
loop_
_entity_poly.entity_id
_entity_poly.type
_entity_poly.pdbx_seq_one_letter_code
_entity_poly.pdbx_strand_id
1 'polypeptide(L)'
;MTKWKQIEIQNGGASLFCNAYIHSETAMNIIVTHTPIVTTLEMQKAYEPLANYDVNIFAFDFSGTGKSGGDAKDFSRKSIVKDLDCIVEYVESNYSANIHLYGNTGIGGMFAQYYSVTSKKIKSFAQFACVQYKNTSGGMGYPFPIVKILCSILGVLPQINITLKPPKYKGYRHDEDNAFYEALTKKYPDIWKASSKMVQTLMECFVASNSTVENSVAVPTLVFKVLHDRYFSPQYFDDYFNSLTCEKKLVEINGVHNSYFIDSELFCSHVYEWFAQHS
;
A
#
# COMPACT_ATOMS: atom_id res chain seq x y z
N MET A 1 -25.30 10.82 11.54
CA MET A 1 -24.16 10.45 12.40
C MET A 1 -23.03 10.03 11.49
N THR A 2 -21.81 10.55 11.68
CA THR A 2 -20.65 10.13 10.88
C THR A 2 -20.33 8.68 11.24
N LYS A 3 -20.32 7.80 10.24
CA LYS A 3 -19.98 6.38 10.41
C LYS A 3 -18.47 6.17 10.59
N TRP A 4 -17.65 7.22 10.42
CA TRP A 4 -16.20 7.17 10.64
C TRP A 4 -15.88 7.16 12.14
N LYS A 5 -14.99 6.25 12.54
CA LYS A 5 -14.50 6.05 13.91
C LYS A 5 -12.98 5.92 13.90
N GLN A 6 -12.34 6.55 14.86
CA GLN A 6 -10.93 6.30 15.16
C GLN A 6 -10.88 5.24 16.25
N ILE A 7 -10.22 4.12 15.97
CA ILE A 7 -10.10 2.99 16.90
C ILE A 7 -8.62 2.65 17.10
N GLU A 8 -8.30 2.13 18.27
CA GLU A 8 -6.99 1.58 18.60
C GLU A 8 -7.10 0.05 18.73
N ILE A 9 -6.29 -0.67 17.96
CA ILE A 9 -6.27 -2.13 17.95
C ILE A 9 -4.98 -2.59 18.58
N GLN A 10 -5.08 -3.38 19.66
CA GLN A 10 -3.91 -3.84 20.41
C GLN A 10 -3.11 -4.87 19.62
N ASN A 11 -1.82 -4.63 19.48
CA ASN A 11 -0.89 -5.50 18.77
C ASN A 11 0.34 -5.86 19.63
N GLY A 12 0.14 -6.70 20.63
CA GLY A 12 1.18 -7.04 21.59
C GLY A 12 1.57 -5.84 22.46
N GLY A 13 2.78 -5.30 22.31
CA GLY A 13 3.27 -4.14 23.11
C GLY A 13 2.95 -2.77 22.51
N ALA A 14 2.22 -2.70 21.37
CA ALA A 14 1.85 -1.46 20.69
C ALA A 14 0.36 -1.43 20.38
N SER A 15 -0.18 -0.25 20.06
CA SER A 15 -1.53 -0.08 19.50
C SER A 15 -1.44 0.38 18.05
N LEU A 16 -2.28 -0.18 17.18
CA LEU A 16 -2.46 0.29 15.82
C LEU A 16 -3.59 1.30 15.78
N PHE A 17 -3.31 2.49 15.28
CA PHE A 17 -4.32 3.49 14.98
C PHE A 17 -5.03 3.11 13.69
N CYS A 18 -6.35 3.00 13.74
CA CYS A 18 -7.17 2.67 12.58
C CYS A 18 -8.31 3.71 12.41
N ASN A 19 -8.44 4.27 11.21
CA ASN A 19 -9.56 5.08 10.79
C ASN A 19 -10.58 4.16 10.12
N ALA A 20 -11.68 3.85 10.80
CA ALA A 20 -12.66 2.89 10.34
C ALA A 20 -13.98 3.56 9.93
N TYR A 21 -14.55 3.12 8.81
CA TYR A 21 -15.92 3.41 8.43
C TYR A 21 -16.73 2.13 8.55
N ILE A 22 -17.80 2.15 9.33
CA ILE A 22 -18.60 0.96 9.59
C ILE A 22 -20.00 1.16 8.99
N HIS A 23 -20.31 0.33 7.99
CA HIS A 23 -21.63 0.25 7.40
C HIS A 23 -22.54 -0.69 8.22
N SER A 24 -22.13 -1.95 8.40
CA SER A 24 -22.85 -2.96 9.20
C SER A 24 -21.92 -4.11 9.61
N GLU A 25 -22.38 -4.95 10.55
CA GLU A 25 -21.61 -6.11 11.02
C GLU A 25 -21.40 -7.18 9.93
N THR A 26 -22.30 -7.26 8.95
CA THR A 26 -22.28 -8.28 7.88
C THR A 26 -21.76 -7.74 6.54
N ALA A 27 -21.45 -6.46 6.45
CA ALA A 27 -20.93 -5.87 5.22
C ALA A 27 -19.56 -6.46 4.85
N MET A 28 -19.21 -6.36 3.57
CA MET A 28 -17.87 -6.64 3.07
C MET A 28 -16.85 -5.74 3.74
N ASN A 29 -15.72 -6.29 4.15
CA ASN A 29 -14.66 -5.57 4.86
C ASN A 29 -13.49 -5.28 3.92
N ILE A 30 -13.09 -4.01 3.80
CA ILE A 30 -11.96 -3.57 3.01
C ILE A 30 -10.88 -3.03 3.95
N ILE A 31 -9.75 -3.74 4.02
CA ILE A 31 -8.56 -3.26 4.72
C ILE A 31 -7.73 -2.45 3.71
N VAL A 32 -7.41 -1.21 4.08
CA VAL A 32 -6.66 -0.28 3.24
C VAL A 32 -5.28 -0.06 3.82
N THR A 33 -4.25 -0.34 3.02
CA THR A 33 -2.87 0.02 3.34
C THR A 33 -2.47 1.27 2.57
N HIS A 34 -1.73 2.15 3.22
CA HIS A 34 -1.19 3.35 2.62
C HIS A 34 0.31 3.48 2.89
N THR A 35 0.95 4.51 2.33
CA THR A 35 2.37 4.77 2.57
C THR A 35 2.63 5.12 4.05
N PRO A 36 3.60 4.48 4.71
CA PRO A 36 3.90 4.76 6.12
C PRO A 36 4.57 6.13 6.36
N ILE A 37 4.78 6.92 5.32
CA ILE A 37 5.37 8.26 5.37
C ILE A 37 4.36 9.30 5.87
N VAL A 38 3.05 9.06 5.67
CA VAL A 38 1.94 9.92 6.09
C VAL A 38 0.96 9.13 6.93
N THR A 39 0.03 9.81 7.62
CA THR A 39 -1.01 9.12 8.38
C THR A 39 -2.18 8.70 7.50
N THR A 40 -2.92 7.69 7.94
CA THR A 40 -4.13 7.25 7.26
C THR A 40 -5.18 8.37 7.14
N LEU A 41 -5.25 9.28 8.12
CA LEU A 41 -6.17 10.41 8.06
C LEU A 41 -5.81 11.40 6.94
N GLU A 42 -4.54 11.60 6.65
CA GLU A 42 -4.08 12.47 5.56
C GLU A 42 -4.36 11.85 4.20
N MET A 43 -4.40 10.53 4.15
CA MET A 43 -4.71 9.76 2.94
C MET A 43 -6.21 9.46 2.78
N GLN A 44 -7.07 9.90 3.71
CA GLN A 44 -8.50 9.56 3.72
C GLN A 44 -9.20 9.84 2.38
N LYS A 45 -8.89 10.97 1.74
CA LYS A 45 -9.45 11.31 0.42
C LYS A 45 -9.27 10.19 -0.62
N ALA A 46 -8.19 9.41 -0.53
CA ALA A 46 -7.88 8.37 -1.51
C ALA A 46 -8.75 7.11 -1.38
N TYR A 47 -9.38 6.89 -0.23
CA TYR A 47 -10.23 5.71 0.02
C TYR A 47 -11.64 6.06 0.55
N GLU A 48 -11.89 7.32 0.92
CA GLU A 48 -13.19 7.78 1.41
C GLU A 48 -14.35 7.48 0.45
N PRO A 49 -14.21 7.55 -0.90
CA PRO A 49 -15.31 7.22 -1.81
C PRO A 49 -15.84 5.79 -1.68
N LEU A 50 -15.07 4.85 -1.11
CA LEU A 50 -15.58 3.51 -0.78
C LEU A 50 -16.75 3.57 0.21
N ALA A 51 -16.85 4.62 1.03
CA ALA A 51 -17.95 4.80 1.97
C ALA A 51 -19.32 5.09 1.30
N ASN A 52 -19.33 5.32 -0.02
CA ASN A 52 -20.56 5.44 -0.80
C ASN A 52 -21.22 4.07 -1.09
N TYR A 53 -20.54 2.97 -0.76
CA TYR A 53 -21.00 1.60 -0.95
C TYR A 53 -21.30 0.92 0.39
N ASP A 54 -21.98 -0.23 0.34
CA ASP A 54 -22.32 -1.02 1.52
C ASP A 54 -21.12 -1.86 2.01
N VAL A 55 -20.06 -1.17 2.46
CA VAL A 55 -18.80 -1.78 2.90
C VAL A 55 -18.34 -1.21 4.23
N ASN A 56 -17.57 -1.99 4.97
CA ASN A 56 -16.74 -1.50 6.07
C ASN A 56 -15.33 -1.21 5.54
N ILE A 57 -14.70 -0.14 6.04
CA ILE A 57 -13.35 0.27 5.65
C ILE A 57 -12.48 0.35 6.90
N PHE A 58 -11.30 -0.24 6.83
CA PHE A 58 -10.30 -0.23 7.90
C PHE A 58 -8.96 0.24 7.34
N ALA A 59 -8.69 1.54 7.44
CA ALA A 59 -7.42 2.12 7.06
C ALA A 59 -6.57 2.39 8.31
N PHE A 60 -5.34 1.91 8.35
CA PHE A 60 -4.53 1.94 9.57
C PHE A 60 -3.10 2.43 9.32
N ASP A 61 -2.47 2.96 10.36
CA ASP A 61 -1.05 3.27 10.38
C ASP A 61 -0.27 2.04 10.88
N PHE A 62 0.84 1.68 10.20
CA PHE A 62 1.71 0.58 10.64
C PHE A 62 2.40 0.91 11.98
N SER A 63 2.76 -0.10 12.75
CA SER A 63 3.52 0.05 14.01
C SER A 63 4.77 0.92 13.80
N GLY A 64 4.98 1.87 14.70
CA GLY A 64 6.10 2.82 14.64
C GLY A 64 5.96 3.90 13.55
N THR A 65 4.78 4.07 12.97
CA THR A 65 4.49 5.12 11.98
C THR A 65 3.20 5.85 12.30
N GLY A 66 3.03 7.04 11.74
CA GLY A 66 1.82 7.84 11.87
C GLY A 66 1.38 8.04 13.31
N LYS A 67 0.15 7.62 13.63
CA LYS A 67 -0.45 7.68 14.97
C LYS A 67 -0.39 6.34 15.72
N SER A 68 0.12 5.27 15.09
CA SER A 68 0.30 3.99 15.77
C SER A 68 1.45 4.04 16.77
N GLY A 69 1.30 3.28 17.85
CA GLY A 69 2.37 3.03 18.80
C GLY A 69 3.49 2.18 18.22
N GLY A 70 4.53 1.95 19.06
CA GLY A 70 5.72 1.20 18.66
C GLY A 70 6.89 2.10 18.30
N ASP A 71 8.04 1.49 18.00
CA ASP A 71 9.26 2.20 17.61
C ASP A 71 9.54 1.98 16.11
N ALA A 72 9.79 3.06 15.38
CA ALA A 72 10.18 2.99 13.96
C ALA A 72 11.44 2.13 13.71
N LYS A 73 12.24 1.88 14.74
CA LYS A 73 13.40 0.97 14.69
C LYS A 73 13.01 -0.50 14.49
N ASP A 74 11.81 -0.86 14.93
CA ASP A 74 11.31 -2.23 14.83
C ASP A 74 10.58 -2.49 13.50
N PHE A 75 10.50 -1.47 12.64
CA PHE A 75 9.85 -1.57 11.33
C PHE A 75 10.57 -2.62 10.46
N SER A 76 9.85 -3.66 10.07
CA SER A 76 10.39 -4.82 9.37
C SER A 76 9.30 -5.56 8.60
N ARG A 77 9.67 -6.45 7.67
CA ARG A 77 8.72 -7.36 7.01
C ARG A 77 7.89 -8.16 8.02
N LYS A 78 8.51 -8.56 9.12
CA LYS A 78 7.82 -9.30 10.20
C LYS A 78 6.80 -8.42 10.90
N SER A 79 7.12 -7.15 11.18
CA SER A 79 6.14 -6.24 11.81
C SER A 79 4.99 -5.92 10.85
N ILE A 80 5.25 -5.74 9.55
CA ILE A 80 4.21 -5.52 8.54
C ILE A 80 3.20 -6.68 8.50
N VAL A 81 3.69 -7.93 8.47
CA VAL A 81 2.82 -9.12 8.48
C VAL A 81 2.04 -9.18 9.78
N LYS A 82 2.70 -8.96 10.92
CA LYS A 82 2.08 -8.96 12.24
C LYS A 82 0.98 -7.90 12.37
N ASP A 83 1.22 -6.69 11.86
CA ASP A 83 0.23 -5.62 11.88
C ASP A 83 -0.99 -5.97 11.04
N LEU A 84 -0.77 -6.47 9.82
CA LEU A 84 -1.86 -6.88 8.94
C LEU A 84 -2.63 -8.09 9.49
N ASP A 85 -1.95 -9.08 10.07
CA ASP A 85 -2.62 -10.20 10.77
C ASP A 85 -3.48 -9.69 11.92
N CYS A 86 -2.99 -8.73 12.71
CA CYS A 86 -3.72 -8.13 13.82
C CYS A 86 -5.00 -7.41 13.34
N ILE A 87 -4.92 -6.62 12.25
CA ILE A 87 -6.09 -5.96 11.67
C ILE A 87 -7.07 -6.98 11.11
N VAL A 88 -6.60 -8.00 10.38
CA VAL A 88 -7.43 -9.07 9.83
C VAL A 88 -8.16 -9.83 10.94
N GLU A 89 -7.45 -10.21 12.00
CA GLU A 89 -8.05 -10.91 13.16
C GLU A 89 -9.07 -10.06 13.90
N TYR A 90 -8.79 -8.75 14.06
CA TYR A 90 -9.75 -7.82 14.62
C TYR A 90 -11.03 -7.73 13.79
N VAL A 91 -10.89 -7.60 12.46
CA VAL A 91 -12.03 -7.49 11.54
C VAL A 91 -12.83 -8.79 11.52
N GLU A 92 -12.17 -9.95 11.42
CA GLU A 92 -12.81 -11.26 11.43
C GLU A 92 -13.60 -11.51 12.73
N SER A 93 -13.03 -11.11 13.87
CA SER A 93 -13.65 -11.33 15.19
C SER A 93 -14.81 -10.39 15.50
N ASN A 94 -14.86 -9.20 14.92
CA ASN A 94 -15.89 -8.20 15.24
C ASN A 94 -16.93 -8.01 14.14
N TYR A 95 -16.68 -8.52 12.93
CA TYR A 95 -17.54 -8.33 11.76
C TYR A 95 -17.70 -9.64 10.99
N SER A 96 -16.97 -9.85 9.91
CA SER A 96 -17.05 -11.08 9.13
C SER A 96 -15.70 -11.44 8.49
N ALA A 97 -15.55 -12.72 8.09
CA ALA A 97 -14.40 -13.20 7.32
C ALA A 97 -14.44 -12.79 5.83
N ASN A 98 -15.40 -11.95 5.42
CA ASN A 98 -15.46 -11.38 4.07
C ASN A 98 -14.50 -10.20 3.98
N ILE A 99 -13.19 -10.50 3.85
CA ILE A 99 -12.11 -9.52 3.96
C ILE A 99 -11.36 -9.40 2.64
N HIS A 100 -11.19 -8.17 2.17
CA HIS A 100 -10.46 -7.80 0.98
C HIS A 100 -9.36 -6.80 1.32
N LEU A 101 -8.26 -6.81 0.57
CA LEU A 101 -7.12 -5.94 0.81
C LEU A 101 -6.94 -4.95 -0.33
N TYR A 102 -6.91 -3.66 -0.02
CA TYR A 102 -6.64 -2.59 -0.97
C TYR A 102 -5.29 -1.93 -0.69
N GLY A 103 -4.30 -2.19 -1.53
CA GLY A 103 -3.01 -1.49 -1.54
C GLY A 103 -3.14 -0.15 -2.25
N ASN A 104 -3.55 0.87 -1.50
CA ASN A 104 -4.03 2.16 -2.02
C ASN A 104 -2.92 3.09 -2.52
N THR A 105 -1.70 2.97 -2.01
CA THR A 105 -0.61 3.89 -2.35
C THR A 105 0.69 3.16 -2.55
N GLY A 106 1.62 3.79 -3.26
CA GLY A 106 2.98 3.35 -3.48
C GLY A 106 3.53 2.30 -2.53
N ILE A 107 4.22 2.72 -1.48
CA ILE A 107 4.85 1.82 -0.51
C ILE A 107 3.81 0.94 0.22
N GLY A 108 2.65 1.49 0.56
CA GLY A 108 1.56 0.72 1.18
C GLY A 108 1.05 -0.40 0.27
N GLY A 109 0.94 -0.14 -1.04
CA GLY A 109 0.61 -1.15 -2.04
C GLY A 109 1.63 -2.29 -2.11
N MET A 110 2.92 -1.96 -2.00
CA MET A 110 3.99 -2.96 -1.97
C MET A 110 3.91 -3.85 -0.72
N PHE A 111 3.60 -3.28 0.44
CA PHE A 111 3.43 -4.06 1.68
C PHE A 111 2.18 -4.93 1.63
N ALA A 112 1.09 -4.43 1.05
CA ALA A 112 -0.11 -5.21 0.81
C ALA A 112 0.15 -6.38 -0.14
N GLN A 113 0.89 -6.17 -1.22
CA GLN A 113 1.30 -7.23 -2.13
C GLN A 113 2.15 -8.28 -1.40
N TYR A 114 3.12 -7.86 -0.59
CA TYR A 114 3.95 -8.78 0.20
C TYR A 114 3.09 -9.63 1.15
N TYR A 115 2.13 -9.02 1.84
CA TYR A 115 1.20 -9.74 2.69
C TYR A 115 0.32 -10.72 1.90
N SER A 116 -0.17 -10.33 0.72
CA SER A 116 -1.01 -11.17 -0.14
C SER A 116 -0.30 -12.42 -0.67
N VAL A 117 1.03 -12.41 -0.72
CA VAL A 117 1.84 -13.59 -1.04
C VAL A 117 1.96 -14.54 0.16
N THR A 118 1.98 -13.99 1.37
CA THR A 118 2.27 -14.75 2.60
C THR A 118 1.02 -15.20 3.36
N SER A 119 -0.12 -14.51 3.17
CA SER A 119 -1.37 -14.76 3.88
C SER A 119 -2.45 -15.35 2.97
N LYS A 120 -3.29 -16.26 3.55
CA LYS A 120 -4.48 -16.83 2.89
C LYS A 120 -5.79 -16.32 3.51
N LYS A 121 -5.71 -15.31 4.38
CA LYS A 121 -6.87 -14.81 5.14
C LYS A 121 -7.71 -13.79 4.38
N ILE A 122 -7.26 -13.31 3.22
CA ILE A 122 -7.97 -12.35 2.38
C ILE A 122 -8.59 -13.06 1.16
N LYS A 123 -9.77 -12.62 0.75
CA LYS A 123 -10.49 -13.19 -0.41
C LYS A 123 -9.99 -12.68 -1.74
N SER A 124 -9.67 -11.39 -1.83
CA SER A 124 -9.09 -10.78 -3.04
C SER A 124 -8.26 -9.55 -2.71
N PHE A 125 -7.50 -9.09 -3.69
CA PHE A 125 -6.55 -8.01 -3.55
C PHE A 125 -6.74 -7.00 -4.70
N ALA A 126 -6.64 -5.72 -4.38
CA ALA A 126 -6.56 -4.64 -5.37
C ALA A 126 -5.28 -3.84 -5.15
N GLN A 127 -4.52 -3.62 -6.22
CA GLN A 127 -3.21 -2.99 -6.14
C GLN A 127 -3.11 -1.78 -7.06
N PHE A 128 -2.73 -0.64 -6.45
CA PHE A 128 -2.41 0.57 -7.19
C PHE A 128 -0.90 0.78 -7.30
N ALA A 129 -0.46 1.16 -8.49
CA ALA A 129 0.81 1.75 -8.91
C ALA A 129 2.10 1.03 -8.49
N CYS A 130 2.31 0.69 -7.25
CA CYS A 130 3.58 0.13 -6.81
C CYS A 130 3.51 -1.39 -6.78
N VAL A 131 3.88 -2.00 -7.87
CA VAL A 131 4.03 -3.45 -7.97
C VAL A 131 5.47 -3.87 -7.73
N GLN A 132 5.65 -5.03 -7.13
CA GLN A 132 6.95 -5.65 -6.98
C GLN A 132 7.07 -6.79 -7.99
N TYR A 133 8.05 -6.69 -8.88
CA TYR A 133 8.31 -7.67 -9.91
C TYR A 133 9.82 -7.80 -10.14
N LYS A 134 10.29 -9.00 -10.51
CA LYS A 134 11.72 -9.34 -10.62
C LYS A 134 12.52 -8.45 -11.58
N ASN A 135 11.87 -7.85 -12.57
CA ASN A 135 12.50 -6.91 -13.49
C ASN A 135 12.29 -5.48 -12.99
N THR A 136 13.13 -5.01 -12.08
CA THR A 136 13.07 -3.66 -11.52
C THR A 136 13.53 -2.56 -12.49
N SER A 137 14.05 -2.92 -13.68
CA SER A 137 14.54 -1.94 -14.67
C SER A 137 13.43 -1.05 -15.27
N GLY A 138 12.18 -1.51 -15.23
CA GLY A 138 11.02 -0.70 -15.65
C GLY A 138 10.43 0.19 -14.57
N GLY A 139 10.87 0.02 -13.31
CA GLY A 139 10.46 0.80 -12.16
C GLY A 139 11.54 1.78 -11.73
N MET A 140 12.01 1.70 -10.50
CA MET A 140 13.02 2.63 -9.95
C MET A 140 14.41 2.58 -10.61
N GLY A 141 14.59 1.87 -11.72
CA GLY A 141 15.76 1.90 -12.58
C GLY A 141 16.99 1.15 -12.06
N TYR A 142 16.89 0.43 -10.93
CA TYR A 142 18.02 -0.29 -10.35
C TYR A 142 17.94 -1.80 -10.63
N PRO A 143 18.99 -2.42 -11.21
CA PRO A 143 19.04 -3.86 -11.36
C PRO A 143 18.93 -4.60 -10.02
N PHE A 144 18.19 -5.71 -10.00
CA PHE A 144 17.93 -6.52 -8.82
C PHE A 144 19.20 -6.86 -7.98
N PRO A 145 20.37 -7.22 -8.56
CA PRO A 145 21.59 -7.45 -7.78
C PRO A 145 22.05 -6.22 -6.99
N ILE A 146 21.89 -5.02 -7.55
CA ILE A 146 22.25 -3.76 -6.88
C ILE A 146 21.32 -3.50 -5.69
N VAL A 147 20.03 -3.73 -5.84
CA VAL A 147 19.05 -3.61 -4.74
C VAL A 147 19.43 -4.55 -3.59
N LYS A 148 19.85 -5.79 -3.89
CA LYS A 148 20.30 -6.77 -2.90
C LYS A 148 21.53 -6.31 -2.13
N ILE A 149 22.52 -5.74 -2.83
CA ILE A 149 23.74 -5.19 -2.21
C ILE A 149 23.39 -3.99 -1.31
N LEU A 150 22.58 -3.06 -1.80
CA LEU A 150 22.14 -1.89 -1.02
C LEU A 150 21.37 -2.30 0.24
N CYS A 151 20.48 -3.28 0.14
CA CYS A 151 19.77 -3.84 1.27
C CYS A 151 20.74 -4.38 2.35
N SER A 152 21.77 -5.13 1.93
CA SER A 152 22.80 -5.67 2.84
C SER A 152 23.59 -4.56 3.53
N ILE A 153 23.96 -3.51 2.79
CA ILE A 153 24.66 -2.33 3.35
C ILE A 153 23.78 -1.61 4.37
N LEU A 154 22.52 -1.35 4.05
CA LEU A 154 21.59 -0.68 4.98
C LEU A 154 21.37 -1.50 6.27
N GLY A 155 21.47 -2.84 6.17
CA GLY A 155 21.31 -3.72 7.32
C GLY A 155 22.42 -3.64 8.38
N VAL A 156 23.61 -3.17 7.99
CA VAL A 156 24.79 -3.06 8.90
C VAL A 156 25.08 -1.60 9.31
N LEU A 157 24.43 -0.63 8.68
CA LEU A 157 24.62 0.77 9.04
C LEU A 157 23.81 1.16 10.30
N PRO A 158 24.31 2.14 11.09
CA PRO A 158 23.51 2.75 12.14
C PRO A 158 22.22 3.31 11.55
N GLN A 159 21.18 3.37 12.37
CA GLN A 159 19.92 3.97 11.94
C GLN A 159 20.09 5.46 11.66
N ILE A 160 19.85 5.85 10.42
CA ILE A 160 19.92 7.23 9.94
C ILE A 160 18.62 7.59 9.20
N ASN A 161 18.36 8.89 9.10
CA ASN A 161 17.26 9.39 8.26
C ASN A 161 17.78 9.63 6.84
N ILE A 162 17.05 9.07 5.87
CA ILE A 162 17.31 9.23 4.44
C ILE A 162 16.23 10.14 3.87
N THR A 163 16.64 11.14 3.10
CA THR A 163 15.68 12.02 2.43
C THR A 163 15.29 11.45 1.07
N LEU A 164 14.03 11.09 0.90
CA LEU A 164 13.45 10.49 -0.30
C LEU A 164 12.64 11.52 -1.13
N LYS A 165 13.13 12.75 -1.26
CA LYS A 165 12.41 13.81 -1.96
C LYS A 165 12.06 13.39 -3.40
N PRO A 166 10.78 13.40 -3.79
CA PRO A 166 10.37 13.01 -5.13
C PRO A 166 10.89 14.01 -6.17
N PRO A 167 11.38 13.53 -7.32
CA PRO A 167 11.79 14.40 -8.42
C PRO A 167 10.57 15.08 -9.05
N LYS A 168 10.78 16.29 -9.61
CA LYS A 168 9.77 16.98 -10.41
C LYS A 168 9.78 16.43 -11.83
N TYR A 169 8.60 16.17 -12.36
CA TYR A 169 8.40 15.74 -13.74
C TYR A 169 7.63 16.79 -14.53
N LYS A 170 7.69 16.71 -15.85
CA LYS A 170 6.98 17.57 -16.79
C LYS A 170 6.14 16.71 -17.74
N GLY A 171 5.09 17.29 -18.27
CA GLY A 171 4.21 16.61 -19.24
C GLY A 171 2.84 16.31 -18.68
N TYR A 172 2.13 15.38 -19.28
CA TYR A 172 0.74 15.04 -19.02
C TYR A 172 0.40 15.00 -17.52
N ARG A 173 -0.48 15.90 -17.08
CA ARG A 173 -0.97 16.01 -15.69
C ARG A 173 0.11 15.96 -14.58
N HIS A 174 1.41 15.96 -14.92
CA HIS A 174 2.47 15.93 -13.91
C HIS A 174 2.53 17.19 -13.06
N ASP A 175 1.94 18.28 -13.50
CA ASP A 175 1.79 19.48 -12.67
C ASP A 175 0.85 19.24 -11.49
N GLU A 176 -0.25 18.45 -11.66
CA GLU A 176 -1.13 18.03 -10.57
C GLU A 176 -0.38 17.13 -9.58
N ASP A 177 0.41 16.21 -10.11
CA ASP A 177 1.24 15.29 -9.36
C ASP A 177 2.33 16.03 -8.55
N ASN A 178 2.98 17.04 -9.17
CA ASN A 178 3.95 17.90 -8.49
C ASN A 178 3.28 18.76 -7.42
N ALA A 179 2.09 19.32 -7.69
CA ALA A 179 1.33 20.13 -6.73
C ALA A 179 0.93 19.31 -5.48
N PHE A 180 0.55 18.04 -5.66
CA PHE A 180 0.30 17.13 -4.54
C PHE A 180 1.53 16.98 -3.62
N TYR A 181 2.71 16.70 -4.19
CA TYR A 181 3.95 16.59 -3.42
C TYR A 181 4.39 17.92 -2.78
N GLU A 182 4.18 19.04 -3.46
CA GLU A 182 4.48 20.36 -2.91
C GLU A 182 3.57 20.71 -1.73
N ALA A 183 2.27 20.41 -1.82
CA ALA A 183 1.33 20.59 -0.74
C ALA A 183 1.70 19.76 0.49
N LEU A 184 2.04 18.49 0.30
CA LEU A 184 2.51 17.60 1.37
C LEU A 184 3.80 18.13 2.01
N THR A 185 4.78 18.55 1.20
CA THR A 185 6.06 19.09 1.70
C THR A 185 5.86 20.36 2.50
N LYS A 186 4.95 21.25 2.05
CA LYS A 186 4.62 22.49 2.77
C LYS A 186 3.96 22.22 4.11
N LYS A 187 3.06 21.25 4.16
CA LYS A 187 2.36 20.88 5.39
C LYS A 187 3.25 20.10 6.36
N TYR A 188 4.13 19.26 5.83
CA TYR A 188 5.01 18.36 6.59
C TYR A 188 6.44 18.44 6.03
N PRO A 189 7.27 19.40 6.49
CA PRO A 189 8.62 19.60 5.92
C PRO A 189 9.53 18.37 5.99
N ASP A 190 9.30 17.51 6.95
CA ASP A 190 10.10 16.30 7.20
C ASP A 190 9.50 15.02 6.60
N ILE A 191 8.39 15.13 5.86
CA ILE A 191 7.66 13.97 5.31
C ILE A 191 8.52 13.06 4.43
N TRP A 192 9.56 13.60 3.81
CA TRP A 192 10.48 12.84 2.95
C TRP A 192 11.66 12.22 3.70
N LYS A 193 11.71 12.35 5.02
CA LYS A 193 12.71 11.70 5.86
C LYS A 193 12.21 10.32 6.28
N ALA A 194 12.70 9.29 5.63
CA ALA A 194 12.46 7.90 6.00
C ALA A 194 13.63 7.36 6.84
N SER A 195 13.36 6.51 7.81
CA SER A 195 14.43 5.81 8.50
C SER A 195 15.12 4.84 7.53
N SER A 196 16.44 4.64 7.68
CA SER A 196 17.16 3.63 6.90
C SER A 196 16.55 2.24 7.07
N LYS A 197 15.93 1.96 8.23
CA LYS A 197 15.23 0.71 8.50
C LYS A 197 13.97 0.54 7.62
N MET A 198 13.18 1.60 7.45
CA MET A 198 12.03 1.58 6.54
C MET A 198 12.48 1.33 5.09
N VAL A 199 13.54 2.02 4.64
CA VAL A 199 14.10 1.84 3.30
C VAL A 199 14.65 0.42 3.12
N GLN A 200 15.37 -0.11 4.11
CA GLN A 200 15.82 -1.50 4.12
C GLN A 200 14.65 -2.47 3.99
N THR A 201 13.62 -2.30 4.82
CA THR A 201 12.42 -3.16 4.81
C THR A 201 11.73 -3.16 3.45
N LEU A 202 11.60 -1.98 2.82
CA LEU A 202 11.08 -1.86 1.47
C LEU A 202 11.92 -2.67 0.47
N MET A 203 13.24 -2.53 0.51
CA MET A 203 14.14 -3.29 -0.36
C MET A 203 14.10 -4.80 -0.07
N GLU A 204 13.98 -5.20 1.18
CA GLU A 204 13.84 -6.61 1.57
C GLU A 204 12.59 -7.28 0.99
N CYS A 205 11.50 -6.54 0.79
CA CYS A 205 10.30 -7.06 0.13
C CYS A 205 10.58 -7.49 -1.33
N PHE A 206 11.60 -6.90 -1.98
CA PHE A 206 12.03 -7.31 -3.33
C PHE A 206 12.98 -8.51 -3.32
N VAL A 207 13.90 -8.58 -2.35
CA VAL A 207 15.07 -9.46 -2.45
C VAL A 207 15.08 -10.65 -1.48
N ALA A 208 14.08 -10.75 -0.63
CA ALA A 208 13.99 -11.86 0.32
C ALA A 208 13.55 -13.17 -0.37
N SER A 209 13.91 -14.30 0.23
CA SER A 209 13.55 -15.64 -0.28
C SER A 209 12.03 -15.91 -0.36
N ASN A 210 11.24 -15.17 0.41
CA ASN A 210 9.77 -15.21 0.37
C ASN A 210 9.18 -13.91 -0.19
N SER A 211 9.93 -13.19 -1.03
CA SER A 211 9.48 -11.95 -1.63
C SER A 211 8.44 -12.18 -2.73
N THR A 212 7.77 -11.11 -3.13
CA THR A 212 6.85 -11.09 -4.27
C THR A 212 7.56 -11.32 -5.60
N VAL A 213 8.89 -11.26 -5.64
CA VAL A 213 9.71 -11.58 -6.80
C VAL A 213 9.81 -13.09 -7.03
N GLU A 214 9.87 -13.87 -5.95
CA GLU A 214 9.98 -15.33 -6.00
C GLU A 214 8.60 -16.01 -5.95
N ASN A 215 7.62 -15.38 -5.30
CA ASN A 215 6.31 -15.95 -5.04
C ASN A 215 5.22 -15.06 -5.62
N SER A 216 4.27 -15.66 -6.31
CA SER A 216 3.13 -14.95 -6.88
C SER A 216 2.01 -14.78 -5.85
N VAL A 217 1.23 -13.71 -6.00
CA VAL A 217 -0.04 -13.54 -5.29
C VAL A 217 -0.99 -14.66 -5.69
N ALA A 218 -1.61 -15.31 -4.70
CA ALA A 218 -2.46 -16.49 -4.93
C ALA A 218 -3.97 -16.16 -4.97
N VAL A 219 -4.36 -14.99 -4.46
CA VAL A 219 -5.77 -14.56 -4.43
C VAL A 219 -6.14 -13.77 -5.69
N PRO A 220 -7.43 -13.72 -6.08
CA PRO A 220 -7.90 -12.89 -7.18
C PRO A 220 -7.39 -11.45 -7.07
N THR A 221 -6.78 -10.92 -8.12
CA THR A 221 -6.01 -9.67 -8.06
C THR A 221 -6.43 -8.66 -9.14
N LEU A 222 -6.85 -7.47 -8.70
CA LEU A 222 -7.04 -6.29 -9.55
C LEU A 222 -5.73 -5.49 -9.60
N VAL A 223 -5.25 -5.19 -10.80
CA VAL A 223 -4.06 -4.37 -11.03
C VAL A 223 -4.46 -3.10 -11.77
N PHE A 224 -4.08 -1.94 -11.24
CA PHE A 224 -4.20 -0.67 -11.93
C PHE A 224 -2.90 -0.36 -12.68
N LYS A 225 -3.01 -0.18 -13.99
CA LYS A 225 -1.93 0.27 -14.86
C LYS A 225 -2.12 1.76 -15.16
N VAL A 226 -1.23 2.58 -14.64
CA VAL A 226 -1.26 4.03 -14.87
C VAL A 226 -0.35 4.38 -16.02
N LEU A 227 -0.91 4.99 -17.08
CA LEU A 227 -0.21 5.17 -18.35
C LEU A 227 0.92 6.21 -18.30
N HIS A 228 0.83 7.18 -17.39
CA HIS A 228 1.83 8.26 -17.23
C HIS A 228 2.44 8.25 -15.82
N ASP A 229 2.63 7.05 -15.24
CA ASP A 229 3.29 6.91 -13.94
C ASP A 229 4.75 7.36 -14.05
N ARG A 230 5.22 8.14 -13.04
CA ARG A 230 6.60 8.67 -13.02
C ARG A 230 7.65 7.65 -12.60
N TYR A 231 7.24 6.55 -11.98
CA TYR A 231 8.13 5.54 -11.42
C TYR A 231 8.10 4.23 -12.19
N PHE A 232 6.96 3.88 -12.79
CA PHE A 232 6.74 2.60 -13.44
C PHE A 232 6.29 2.81 -14.89
N SER A 233 6.98 2.16 -15.84
CA SER A 233 6.54 2.16 -17.23
C SER A 233 5.27 1.31 -17.43
N PRO A 234 4.42 1.60 -18.43
CA PRO A 234 3.30 0.74 -18.79
C PRO A 234 3.71 -0.72 -19.02
N GLN A 235 4.86 -0.95 -19.66
CA GLN A 235 5.38 -2.28 -19.92
C GLN A 235 5.70 -3.05 -18.62
N TYR A 236 6.16 -2.35 -17.57
CA TYR A 236 6.43 -2.98 -16.27
C TYR A 236 5.15 -3.54 -15.64
N PHE A 237 4.03 -2.83 -15.78
CA PHE A 237 2.72 -3.31 -15.31
C PHE A 237 2.24 -4.51 -16.14
N ASP A 238 2.42 -4.46 -17.47
CA ASP A 238 2.05 -5.58 -18.34
C ASP A 238 2.86 -6.83 -18.01
N ASP A 239 4.17 -6.72 -17.79
CA ASP A 239 5.04 -7.81 -17.39
C ASP A 239 4.64 -8.41 -16.04
N TYR A 240 4.34 -7.55 -15.06
CA TYR A 240 3.84 -7.98 -13.76
C TYR A 240 2.49 -8.69 -13.91
N PHE A 241 1.52 -8.08 -14.56
CA PHE A 241 0.19 -8.65 -14.78
C PHE A 241 0.28 -10.02 -15.45
N ASN A 242 1.09 -10.15 -16.50
CA ASN A 242 1.28 -11.41 -17.21
C ASN A 242 1.92 -12.50 -16.32
N SER A 243 2.73 -12.12 -15.34
CA SER A 243 3.36 -13.06 -14.41
C SER A 243 2.41 -13.63 -13.36
N LEU A 244 1.27 -13.00 -13.08
CA LEU A 244 0.28 -13.48 -12.14
C LEU A 244 -0.40 -14.74 -12.67
N THR A 245 -0.54 -15.75 -11.83
CA THR A 245 -1.18 -17.05 -12.15
C THR A 245 -2.58 -17.19 -11.55
N CYS A 246 -2.97 -16.29 -10.65
CA CYS A 246 -4.31 -16.22 -10.08
C CYS A 246 -5.32 -15.62 -11.06
N GLU A 247 -6.60 -15.64 -10.71
CA GLU A 247 -7.62 -14.81 -11.34
C GLU A 247 -7.21 -13.34 -11.25
N LYS A 248 -7.29 -12.61 -12.38
CA LYS A 248 -6.74 -11.26 -12.46
C LYS A 248 -7.50 -10.37 -13.42
N LYS A 249 -7.53 -9.07 -13.10
CA LYS A 249 -8.08 -8.02 -13.97
C LYS A 249 -7.09 -6.86 -14.04
N LEU A 250 -6.87 -6.33 -15.25
CA LEU A 250 -6.10 -5.10 -15.46
C LEU A 250 -7.07 -3.95 -15.77
N VAL A 251 -6.90 -2.84 -15.08
CA VAL A 251 -7.60 -1.59 -15.36
C VAL A 251 -6.56 -0.54 -15.76
N GLU A 252 -6.64 -0.09 -17.00
CA GLU A 252 -5.78 0.99 -17.51
C GLU A 252 -6.37 2.35 -17.14
N ILE A 253 -5.54 3.19 -16.51
CA ILE A 253 -5.88 4.54 -16.10
C ILE A 253 -5.03 5.55 -16.86
N ASN A 254 -5.70 6.42 -17.61
CA ASN A 254 -5.05 7.55 -18.26
C ASN A 254 -4.76 8.66 -17.22
N GLY A 255 -3.79 8.41 -16.36
CA GLY A 255 -3.46 9.23 -15.18
C GLY A 255 -1.97 9.26 -14.89
N VAL A 256 -1.64 9.88 -13.75
CA VAL A 256 -0.29 10.03 -13.20
C VAL A 256 -0.13 9.26 -11.89
N HIS A 257 1.06 9.23 -11.30
CA HIS A 257 1.35 8.42 -10.10
C HIS A 257 0.37 8.65 -8.94
N ASN A 258 -0.06 9.88 -8.68
CA ASN A 258 -1.00 10.17 -7.59
C ASN A 258 -2.48 10.23 -8.02
N SER A 259 -2.83 9.66 -9.18
CA SER A 259 -4.24 9.63 -9.63
C SER A 259 -5.17 8.92 -8.65
N TYR A 260 -4.69 7.96 -7.87
CA TYR A 260 -5.47 7.32 -6.79
C TYR A 260 -6.00 8.33 -5.75
N PHE A 261 -5.32 9.46 -5.60
CA PHE A 261 -5.72 10.54 -4.70
C PHE A 261 -6.49 11.66 -5.45
N ILE A 262 -6.07 11.94 -6.69
CA ILE A 262 -6.67 13.00 -7.53
C ILE A 262 -8.04 12.53 -8.03
N ASP A 263 -8.11 11.33 -8.58
CA ASP A 263 -9.28 10.71 -9.23
C ASP A 263 -9.85 9.57 -8.35
N SER A 264 -9.87 9.74 -7.02
CA SER A 264 -10.14 8.65 -6.05
C SER A 264 -11.48 7.94 -6.26
N GLU A 265 -12.53 8.64 -6.72
CA GLU A 265 -13.82 8.03 -7.01
C GLU A 265 -13.72 6.95 -8.10
N LEU A 266 -12.95 7.22 -9.16
CA LEU A 266 -12.73 6.25 -10.24
C LEU A 266 -12.03 4.98 -9.73
N PHE A 267 -11.01 5.13 -8.91
CA PHE A 267 -10.30 3.97 -8.34
C PHE A 267 -11.18 3.18 -7.39
N CYS A 268 -11.87 3.86 -6.49
CA CYS A 268 -12.74 3.23 -5.50
C CYS A 268 -13.92 2.47 -6.15
N SER A 269 -14.48 2.96 -7.27
CA SER A 269 -15.53 2.23 -7.99
C SER A 269 -15.02 0.89 -8.54
N HIS A 270 -13.85 0.87 -9.18
CA HIS A 270 -13.26 -0.37 -9.68
C HIS A 270 -12.86 -1.35 -8.56
N VAL A 271 -12.36 -0.81 -7.44
CA VAL A 271 -12.03 -1.61 -6.24
C VAL A 271 -13.29 -2.27 -5.69
N TYR A 272 -14.37 -1.51 -5.52
CA TYR A 272 -15.64 -2.04 -5.05
C TYR A 272 -16.20 -3.11 -5.97
N GLU A 273 -16.29 -2.85 -7.28
CA GLU A 273 -16.77 -3.81 -8.27
C GLU A 273 -16.00 -5.13 -8.22
N TRP A 274 -14.66 -5.05 -8.13
CA TRP A 274 -13.81 -6.21 -8.04
C TRP A 274 -14.05 -7.02 -6.77
N PHE A 275 -14.11 -6.35 -5.62
CA PHE A 275 -14.32 -7.03 -4.34
C PHE A 275 -15.71 -7.61 -4.22
N ALA A 276 -16.74 -6.94 -4.73
CA ALA A 276 -18.11 -7.46 -4.75
C ALA A 276 -18.26 -8.74 -5.57
N GLN A 277 -17.46 -8.92 -6.63
CA GLN A 277 -17.43 -10.16 -7.43
C GLN A 277 -16.77 -11.34 -6.68
N HIS A 278 -15.98 -11.06 -5.64
CA HIS A 278 -15.21 -12.06 -4.89
C HIS A 278 -15.64 -12.18 -3.42
N SER A 279 -16.82 -11.67 -3.08
CA SER A 279 -17.38 -11.65 -1.71
C SER A 279 -18.10 -12.92 -1.33
#